data_49ab8be1dedd8f57de4161114314aa82
#
_entry.id   49ab8be1dedd8f57de4161114314aa82
#
_cell.length_a   1.000
_cell.length_b   1.000
_cell.length_c   1.000
_cell.angle_alpha   90.00
_cell.angle_beta   90.00
_cell.angle_gamma   90.00
#
_symmetry.space_group_name_H-M   'P 1'
#
loop_
_entity.id
_entity.type
_entity.pdbx_description
1 polymer ?
#
loop_
_entity_poly.entity_id
_entity_poly.type
_entity_poly.pdbx_seq_one_letter_code
_entity_poly.pdbx_strand_id
1 'polypeptide(L)'
;MDRPLGENYAGVLRVSAVKSYIKLKENIDYDDYLDINNLQKHCLDFDETTLKLEIDYKLSRAVGESGALNSINEFMYYNNNELIGYIGICHFGGDTLEVNGMVHPEFRRRGVFKKLFRLVKDEWAKRNAQNMLLLSDNNSISGQEFIKSIGASYEHTEYEMFLTSKHKQDILLDNVVLRKANNKDAREITYQDSIYFEIEDKEEDIRIPEDEEKSGMITYLAEVDDKIIGKVRLEVSNSNNIGGIFGLGVKPDYRGKGYGREILIGAIEKLKERNSKEIMLQVATKNNKALNLYKSCGFVETSIMDYYQISK
;
A
#
# COMPACT_ATOMS: atom_id res chain seq x y z
N MET A 1 -11.85 -35.87 -73.32
CA MET A 1 -12.19 -34.49 -72.86
C MET A 1 -12.43 -34.61 -71.37
N ASP A 2 -11.32 -34.48 -70.63
CA ASP A 2 -11.27 -34.62 -69.18
C ASP A 2 -11.48 -33.27 -68.51
N ARG A 3 -12.38 -33.20 -67.57
CA ARG A 3 -12.52 -32.01 -66.70
C ARG A 3 -11.71 -32.28 -65.40
N PRO A 4 -10.90 -31.33 -64.94
CA PRO A 4 -10.20 -31.48 -63.68
C PRO A 4 -11.16 -31.25 -62.49
N LEU A 5 -11.03 -32.14 -61.49
CA LEU A 5 -11.70 -32.08 -60.23
C LEU A 5 -11.18 -30.88 -59.40
N GLY A 6 -12.13 -30.09 -58.89
CA GLY A 6 -11.81 -28.94 -58.04
C GLY A 6 -11.23 -29.37 -56.70
N GLU A 7 -10.12 -28.75 -56.33
CA GLU A 7 -9.52 -28.85 -55.00
C GLU A 7 -10.34 -28.08 -53.99
N ASN A 8 -10.96 -28.78 -53.05
CA ASN A 8 -11.56 -28.21 -51.85
C ASN A 8 -10.46 -27.82 -50.85
N TYR A 9 -10.09 -26.55 -50.83
CA TYR A 9 -9.34 -25.99 -49.71
C TYR A 9 -10.26 -25.83 -48.52
N ALA A 10 -10.33 -26.87 -47.67
CA ALA A 10 -10.87 -26.74 -46.33
C ALA A 10 -9.83 -26.02 -45.47
N GLY A 11 -9.94 -24.71 -45.38
CA GLY A 11 -9.17 -23.90 -44.43
C GLY A 11 -9.53 -24.29 -43.01
N VAL A 12 -8.70 -25.11 -42.38
CA VAL A 12 -8.76 -25.40 -40.96
C VAL A 12 -8.35 -24.13 -40.20
N LEU A 13 -9.33 -23.36 -39.78
CA LEU A 13 -9.14 -22.32 -38.80
C LEU A 13 -8.63 -23.00 -37.51
N ARG A 14 -7.29 -23.00 -37.31
CA ARG A 14 -6.71 -23.32 -36.02
C ARG A 14 -7.15 -22.25 -35.02
N VAL A 15 -8.22 -22.46 -34.31
CA VAL A 15 -8.54 -21.73 -33.10
C VAL A 15 -7.41 -22.07 -32.09
N SER A 16 -6.48 -21.15 -31.92
CA SER A 16 -5.48 -21.29 -30.86
C SER A 16 -6.24 -21.38 -29.53
N ALA A 17 -6.06 -22.48 -28.82
CA ALA A 17 -6.71 -22.66 -27.51
C ALA A 17 -6.25 -21.52 -26.59
N VAL A 18 -7.20 -20.75 -26.07
CA VAL A 18 -6.95 -19.71 -25.08
C VAL A 18 -6.24 -20.34 -23.89
N LYS A 19 -5.00 -19.98 -23.65
CA LYS A 19 -4.19 -20.53 -22.55
C LYS A 19 -4.29 -19.60 -21.34
N SER A 20 -5.14 -19.98 -20.40
CA SER A 20 -5.22 -19.29 -19.10
C SER A 20 -4.48 -20.08 -18.03
N TYR A 21 -3.73 -19.40 -17.17
CA TYR A 21 -3.04 -19.99 -16.03
C TYR A 21 -2.96 -19.01 -14.86
N ILE A 22 -2.65 -19.54 -13.67
CA ILE A 22 -2.40 -18.74 -12.47
C ILE A 22 -0.94 -18.90 -12.08
N LYS A 23 -0.25 -17.77 -11.87
CA LYS A 23 1.10 -17.68 -11.35
C LYS A 23 1.00 -17.28 -9.87
N LEU A 24 1.67 -18.02 -9.00
CA LEU A 24 1.71 -17.78 -7.56
C LEU A 24 3.15 -17.49 -7.16
N LYS A 25 3.38 -16.42 -6.39
CA LYS A 25 4.72 -16.04 -5.93
C LYS A 25 4.70 -15.57 -4.48
N GLU A 26 5.83 -15.67 -3.84
CA GLU A 26 6.08 -15.07 -2.54
C GLU A 26 6.37 -13.58 -2.69
N ASN A 27 7.24 -13.23 -3.63
CA ASN A 27 7.64 -11.85 -3.93
C ASN A 27 7.55 -11.61 -5.44
N ILE A 28 7.26 -10.38 -5.84
CA ILE A 28 7.29 -9.96 -7.23
C ILE A 28 8.73 -9.71 -7.70
N ASP A 29 9.01 -10.02 -8.95
CA ASP A 29 10.20 -9.54 -9.66
C ASP A 29 9.86 -8.31 -10.52
N TYR A 30 10.84 -7.82 -11.27
CA TYR A 30 10.65 -6.62 -12.08
C TYR A 30 9.67 -6.83 -13.25
N ASP A 31 9.62 -8.01 -13.83
CA ASP A 31 8.66 -8.33 -14.91
C ASP A 31 7.23 -8.38 -14.35
N ASP A 32 7.04 -9.00 -13.18
CA ASP A 32 5.75 -8.97 -12.48
C ASP A 32 5.32 -7.55 -12.14
N TYR A 33 6.25 -6.72 -11.67
CA TYR A 33 6.00 -5.31 -11.39
C TYR A 33 5.49 -4.56 -12.63
N LEU A 34 6.09 -4.78 -13.79
CA LEU A 34 5.64 -4.17 -15.04
C LEU A 34 4.24 -4.66 -15.45
N ASP A 35 3.98 -5.97 -15.35
CA ASP A 35 2.68 -6.55 -15.68
C ASP A 35 1.57 -6.01 -14.75
N ILE A 36 1.84 -5.94 -13.44
CA ILE A 36 0.88 -5.43 -12.45
C ILE A 36 0.60 -3.95 -12.69
N ASN A 37 1.62 -3.12 -12.94
CA ASN A 37 1.45 -1.71 -13.25
C ASN A 37 0.63 -1.49 -14.53
N ASN A 38 0.87 -2.29 -15.57
CA ASN A 38 0.09 -2.21 -16.80
C ASN A 38 -1.39 -2.54 -16.55
N LEU A 39 -1.68 -3.62 -15.82
CA LEU A 39 -3.05 -3.96 -15.43
C LEU A 39 -3.68 -2.88 -14.56
N GLN A 40 -2.93 -2.33 -13.59
CA GLN A 40 -3.39 -1.23 -12.73
C GLN A 40 -3.80 -0.02 -13.55
N LYS A 41 -2.98 0.38 -14.51
CA LYS A 41 -3.28 1.50 -15.40
C LYS A 41 -4.61 1.29 -16.13
N HIS A 42 -4.82 0.11 -16.75
CA HIS A 42 -6.09 -0.20 -17.41
C HIS A 42 -7.30 -0.12 -16.46
N CYS A 43 -7.14 -0.55 -15.22
CA CYS A 43 -8.21 -0.49 -14.22
C CYS A 43 -8.51 0.96 -13.80
N LEU A 44 -7.46 1.76 -13.53
CA LEU A 44 -7.60 3.16 -13.10
C LEU A 44 -8.20 4.03 -14.21
N ASP A 45 -7.72 3.87 -15.44
CA ASP A 45 -8.22 4.62 -16.60
C ASP A 45 -9.72 4.33 -16.87
N PHE A 46 -10.20 3.14 -16.48
CA PHE A 46 -11.60 2.74 -16.68
C PHE A 46 -12.53 3.15 -15.54
N ASP A 47 -12.08 3.01 -14.29
CA ASP A 47 -12.93 3.17 -13.11
C ASP A 47 -12.86 4.57 -12.48
N GLU A 48 -11.81 5.35 -12.79
CA GLU A 48 -11.48 6.62 -12.10
C GLU A 48 -11.39 6.44 -10.57
N THR A 49 -10.83 5.31 -10.11
CA THR A 49 -10.65 4.93 -8.70
C THR A 49 -9.18 4.85 -8.36
N THR A 50 -8.85 4.52 -7.12
CA THR A 50 -7.47 4.25 -6.68
C THR A 50 -7.29 2.80 -6.22
N LEU A 51 -6.04 2.35 -6.21
CA LEU A 51 -5.66 1.00 -5.78
C LEU A 51 -4.44 1.06 -4.88
N LYS A 52 -4.57 0.61 -3.64
CA LYS A 52 -3.48 0.54 -2.66
C LYS A 52 -2.81 -0.83 -2.74
N LEU A 53 -1.99 -1.07 -3.79
CA LEU A 53 -1.37 -2.37 -4.05
C LEU A 53 -0.02 -2.56 -3.37
N GLU A 54 0.63 -1.49 -2.94
CA GLU A 54 1.95 -1.46 -2.27
C GLU A 54 3.05 -2.14 -3.10
N ILE A 55 3.00 -2.02 -4.44
CA ILE A 55 3.88 -2.79 -5.34
C ILE A 55 5.34 -2.33 -5.29
N ASP A 56 5.62 -1.04 -5.05
CA ASP A 56 6.98 -0.53 -4.86
C ASP A 56 7.60 -1.11 -3.58
N TYR A 57 6.84 -1.13 -2.48
CA TYR A 57 7.24 -1.77 -1.23
C TYR A 57 7.49 -3.27 -1.42
N LYS A 58 6.60 -3.98 -2.13
CA LYS A 58 6.75 -5.41 -2.42
C LYS A 58 8.00 -5.71 -3.27
N LEU A 59 8.27 -4.89 -4.28
CA LEU A 59 9.47 -5.02 -5.12
C LEU A 59 10.75 -4.79 -4.31
N SER A 60 10.76 -3.80 -3.39
CA SER A 60 11.92 -3.51 -2.55
C SER A 60 12.29 -4.66 -1.61
N ARG A 61 11.31 -5.43 -1.13
CA ARG A 61 11.54 -6.61 -0.28
C ARG A 61 12.08 -7.83 -1.01
N ALA A 62 11.84 -7.95 -2.30
CA ALA A 62 12.27 -9.10 -3.10
C ALA A 62 13.80 -9.30 -3.14
N VAL A 63 14.58 -8.29 -2.81
CA VAL A 63 16.05 -8.29 -2.90
C VAL A 63 16.74 -8.98 -1.70
N GLY A 64 16.00 -9.31 -0.62
CA GLY A 64 16.60 -9.72 0.68
C GLY A 64 16.39 -11.16 1.12
N GLU A 65 15.49 -11.94 0.55
CA GLU A 65 15.10 -13.23 1.09
C GLU A 65 15.29 -14.39 0.08
N SER A 66 16.43 -15.10 0.18
CA SER A 66 16.61 -16.45 -0.38
C SER A 66 16.31 -17.49 0.70
N GLY A 67 15.08 -17.98 0.75
CA GLY A 67 14.63 -19.02 1.69
C GLY A 67 13.59 -19.94 1.05
N ALA A 68 13.24 -21.04 1.71
CA ALA A 68 12.15 -21.91 1.27
C ALA A 68 10.85 -21.08 1.18
N LEU A 69 10.02 -21.35 0.15
CA LEU A 69 8.70 -20.71 -0.04
C LEU A 69 7.85 -20.88 1.23
N ASN A 70 7.78 -19.82 2.05
CA ASN A 70 7.05 -19.86 3.32
C ASN A 70 5.63 -19.34 3.21
N SER A 71 5.35 -18.41 2.29
CA SER A 71 4.01 -17.82 2.12
C SER A 71 3.81 -17.24 0.71
N ILE A 72 2.65 -17.47 0.12
CA ILE A 72 2.29 -16.91 -1.18
C ILE A 72 1.60 -15.57 -0.96
N ASN A 73 2.21 -14.48 -1.45
CA ASN A 73 1.65 -13.14 -1.34
C ASN A 73 1.03 -12.62 -2.63
N GLU A 74 1.43 -13.21 -3.78
CA GLU A 74 1.10 -12.70 -5.10
C GLU A 74 0.31 -13.74 -5.91
N PHE A 75 -0.89 -13.35 -6.35
CA PHE A 75 -1.82 -14.22 -7.06
C PHE A 75 -2.17 -13.55 -8.40
N MET A 76 -1.62 -14.06 -9.50
CA MET A 76 -1.68 -13.47 -10.83
C MET A 76 -2.41 -14.40 -11.80
N TYR A 77 -3.45 -13.90 -12.45
CA TYR A 77 -4.21 -14.64 -13.46
C TYR A 77 -3.88 -14.13 -14.85
N TYR A 78 -3.31 -15.00 -15.65
CA TYR A 78 -2.95 -14.71 -17.04
C TYR A 78 -3.94 -15.31 -18.02
N ASN A 79 -4.17 -14.61 -19.12
CA ASN A 79 -4.92 -15.08 -20.29
C ASN A 79 -4.12 -14.72 -21.56
N ASN A 80 -3.69 -15.74 -22.34
CA ASN A 80 -2.82 -15.55 -23.50
C ASN A 80 -1.55 -14.72 -23.20
N ASN A 81 -0.92 -14.98 -22.04
CA ASN A 81 0.26 -14.28 -21.52
C ASN A 81 0.03 -12.81 -21.09
N GLU A 82 -1.19 -12.33 -21.07
CA GLU A 82 -1.56 -11.03 -20.54
C GLU A 82 -2.06 -11.20 -19.11
N LEU A 83 -1.60 -10.38 -18.18
CA LEU A 83 -2.09 -10.35 -16.81
C LEU A 83 -3.47 -9.67 -16.79
N ILE A 84 -4.52 -10.44 -16.47
CA ILE A 84 -5.90 -9.95 -16.45
C ILE A 84 -6.53 -9.90 -15.05
N GLY A 85 -5.84 -10.43 -14.05
CA GLY A 85 -6.29 -10.38 -12.66
C GLY A 85 -5.14 -10.53 -11.68
N TYR A 86 -5.17 -9.75 -10.63
CA TYR A 86 -4.16 -9.74 -9.59
C TYR A 86 -4.80 -9.59 -8.21
N ILE A 87 -4.31 -10.33 -7.24
CA ILE A 87 -4.53 -10.09 -5.82
C ILE A 87 -3.18 -10.17 -5.11
N GLY A 88 -2.90 -9.16 -4.29
CA GLY A 88 -1.73 -9.11 -3.44
C GLY A 88 -2.09 -9.14 -1.96
N ILE A 89 -1.28 -9.83 -1.16
CA ILE A 89 -1.33 -9.82 0.30
C ILE A 89 -0.18 -8.96 0.80
N CYS A 90 -0.48 -8.02 1.71
CA CYS A 90 0.51 -7.33 2.53
C CYS A 90 0.38 -7.77 3.99
N HIS A 91 1.51 -7.84 4.69
CA HIS A 91 1.55 -8.12 6.12
C HIS A 91 2.54 -7.15 6.77
N PHE A 92 2.01 -6.19 7.51
CA PHE A 92 2.79 -5.14 8.18
C PHE A 92 3.09 -5.44 9.64
N GLY A 93 2.89 -6.70 10.07
CA GLY A 93 3.03 -7.18 11.44
C GLY A 93 1.67 -7.44 12.11
N GLY A 94 1.71 -8.03 13.31
CA GLY A 94 0.50 -8.39 14.05
C GLY A 94 -0.24 -9.61 13.49
N ASP A 95 -1.55 -9.70 13.71
CA ASP A 95 -2.41 -10.83 13.37
C ASP A 95 -3.35 -10.57 12.18
N THR A 96 -3.11 -9.50 11.42
CA THR A 96 -3.98 -9.03 10.35
C THR A 96 -3.23 -8.97 9.01
N LEU A 97 -3.84 -9.48 7.95
CA LEU A 97 -3.36 -9.35 6.58
C LEU A 97 -4.16 -8.27 5.85
N GLU A 98 -3.50 -7.48 5.00
CA GLU A 98 -4.18 -6.59 4.08
C GLU A 98 -4.20 -7.21 2.68
N VAL A 99 -5.37 -7.17 2.03
CA VAL A 99 -5.59 -7.77 0.71
C VAL A 99 -6.22 -6.75 -0.20
N ASN A 100 -5.56 -6.49 -1.31
CA ASN A 100 -6.07 -5.66 -2.39
C ASN A 100 -5.87 -6.36 -3.73
N GLY A 101 -6.65 -5.98 -4.74
CA GLY A 101 -6.53 -6.60 -6.04
C GLY A 101 -7.48 -6.02 -7.07
N MET A 102 -7.30 -6.48 -8.31
CA MET A 102 -8.00 -5.93 -9.47
C MET A 102 -8.22 -7.00 -10.54
N VAL A 103 -9.16 -6.73 -11.43
CA VAL A 103 -9.40 -7.51 -12.66
C VAL A 103 -9.57 -6.53 -13.81
N HIS A 104 -8.89 -6.82 -14.91
CA HIS A 104 -9.02 -6.07 -16.16
C HIS A 104 -10.50 -5.87 -16.51
N PRO A 105 -10.96 -4.66 -16.83
CA PRO A 105 -12.38 -4.34 -17.01
C PRO A 105 -13.12 -5.31 -17.94
N GLU A 106 -12.53 -5.68 -19.06
CA GLU A 106 -13.14 -6.60 -20.03
C GLU A 106 -13.29 -8.05 -19.54
N PHE A 107 -12.54 -8.43 -18.48
CA PHE A 107 -12.58 -9.79 -17.91
C PHE A 107 -13.36 -9.89 -16.60
N ARG A 108 -13.98 -8.79 -16.16
CA ARG A 108 -14.85 -8.77 -14.97
C ARG A 108 -16.09 -9.63 -15.15
N ARG A 109 -16.72 -10.02 -14.04
CA ARG A 109 -17.94 -10.86 -13.98
C ARG A 109 -17.76 -12.27 -14.57
N ARG A 110 -16.54 -12.68 -14.92
CA ARG A 110 -16.20 -14.02 -15.42
C ARG A 110 -15.60 -14.93 -14.33
N GLY A 111 -15.65 -14.52 -13.07
CA GLY A 111 -15.20 -15.31 -11.92
C GLY A 111 -13.68 -15.28 -11.69
N VAL A 112 -12.90 -14.44 -12.40
CA VAL A 112 -11.44 -14.32 -12.24
C VAL A 112 -11.08 -13.97 -10.80
N PHE A 113 -11.63 -12.88 -10.25
CA PHE A 113 -11.35 -12.45 -8.87
C PHE A 113 -11.76 -13.52 -7.85
N LYS A 114 -12.90 -14.16 -8.02
CA LYS A 114 -13.36 -15.25 -7.15
C LYS A 114 -12.39 -16.44 -7.10
N LYS A 115 -11.78 -16.79 -8.25
CA LYS A 115 -10.78 -17.86 -8.32
C LYS A 115 -9.51 -17.51 -7.55
N LEU A 116 -8.99 -16.29 -7.75
CA LEU A 116 -7.82 -15.80 -7.04
C LEU A 116 -8.09 -15.68 -5.54
N PHE A 117 -9.23 -15.10 -5.15
CA PHE A 117 -9.59 -14.93 -3.74
C PHE A 117 -9.75 -16.25 -2.99
N ARG A 118 -10.20 -17.32 -3.67
CA ARG A 118 -10.22 -18.66 -3.06
C ARG A 118 -8.81 -19.11 -2.69
N LEU A 119 -7.83 -18.92 -3.57
CA LEU A 119 -6.42 -19.24 -3.29
C LEU A 119 -5.85 -18.39 -2.17
N VAL A 120 -6.24 -17.10 -2.10
CA VAL A 120 -5.90 -16.21 -0.98
C VAL A 120 -6.43 -16.78 0.33
N LYS A 121 -7.68 -17.24 0.37
CA LYS A 121 -8.25 -17.87 1.58
C LYS A 121 -7.54 -19.17 1.96
N ASP A 122 -7.20 -20.01 0.97
CA ASP A 122 -6.45 -21.25 1.19
C ASP A 122 -5.06 -20.97 1.76
N GLU A 123 -4.43 -19.87 1.33
CA GLU A 123 -3.16 -19.41 1.87
C GLU A 123 -3.29 -18.81 3.27
N TRP A 124 -4.31 -17.97 3.48
CA TRP A 124 -4.58 -17.38 4.81
C TRP A 124 -4.84 -18.46 5.87
N ALA A 125 -5.54 -19.55 5.51
CA ALA A 125 -5.78 -20.66 6.43
C ALA A 125 -4.49 -21.28 7.00
N LYS A 126 -3.36 -21.17 6.29
CA LYS A 126 -2.06 -21.68 6.73
C LYS A 126 -1.30 -20.72 7.63
N ARG A 127 -1.69 -19.44 7.67
CA ARG A 127 -1.00 -18.38 8.42
C ARG A 127 -1.59 -18.22 9.82
N ASN A 128 -0.80 -17.65 10.73
CA ASN A 128 -1.26 -17.36 12.08
C ASN A 128 -2.21 -16.14 12.16
N ALA A 129 -2.26 -15.30 11.11
CA ALA A 129 -3.13 -14.14 11.06
C ALA A 129 -4.60 -14.53 11.24
N GLN A 130 -5.28 -13.89 12.20
CA GLN A 130 -6.68 -14.15 12.53
C GLN A 130 -7.64 -13.34 11.67
N ASN A 131 -7.18 -12.17 11.21
CA ASN A 131 -8.00 -11.22 10.46
C ASN A 131 -7.43 -10.99 9.07
N MET A 132 -8.32 -10.64 8.15
CA MET A 132 -7.98 -10.16 6.81
C MET A 132 -8.79 -8.90 6.54
N LEU A 133 -8.10 -7.81 6.19
CA LEU A 133 -8.69 -6.57 5.70
C LEU A 133 -8.70 -6.58 4.18
N LEU A 134 -9.87 -6.38 3.62
CA LEU A 134 -10.09 -6.20 2.18
C LEU A 134 -10.21 -4.72 1.90
N LEU A 135 -9.38 -4.22 1.01
CA LEU A 135 -9.31 -2.80 0.67
C LEU A 135 -10.06 -2.53 -0.62
N SER A 136 -10.86 -1.49 -0.62
CA SER A 136 -11.57 -1.03 -1.82
C SER A 136 -11.71 0.49 -1.81
N ASP A 137 -11.40 1.14 -2.93
CA ASP A 137 -11.79 2.54 -3.12
C ASP A 137 -13.30 2.68 -2.91
N ASN A 138 -13.72 3.72 -2.22
CA ASN A 138 -15.13 4.00 -1.92
C ASN A 138 -15.99 4.13 -3.19
N ASN A 139 -15.40 4.56 -4.30
CA ASN A 139 -16.07 4.69 -5.59
C ASN A 139 -16.06 3.39 -6.42
N SER A 140 -15.35 2.35 -5.99
CA SER A 140 -15.25 1.08 -6.72
C SER A 140 -16.52 0.23 -6.56
N ILE A 141 -17.50 0.40 -7.45
CA ILE A 141 -18.75 -0.38 -7.43
C ILE A 141 -18.46 -1.89 -7.45
N SER A 142 -17.55 -2.33 -8.31
CA SER A 142 -17.22 -3.76 -8.45
C SER A 142 -16.55 -4.34 -7.21
N GLY A 143 -15.68 -3.56 -6.55
CA GLY A 143 -15.02 -3.91 -5.29
C GLY A 143 -16.05 -4.03 -4.16
N GLN A 144 -16.89 -3.02 -3.99
CA GLN A 144 -17.95 -2.98 -2.98
C GLN A 144 -18.95 -4.17 -3.13
N GLU A 145 -19.37 -4.47 -4.37
CA GLU A 145 -20.24 -5.63 -4.62
C GLU A 145 -19.57 -6.96 -4.28
N PHE A 146 -18.28 -7.12 -4.61
CA PHE A 146 -17.53 -8.31 -4.25
C PHE A 146 -17.45 -8.47 -2.72
N ILE A 147 -17.04 -7.43 -2.01
CA ILE A 147 -16.90 -7.41 -0.54
C ILE A 147 -18.24 -7.74 0.13
N LYS A 148 -19.34 -7.14 -0.31
CA LYS A 148 -20.70 -7.49 0.14
C LYS A 148 -21.01 -8.97 -0.08
N SER A 149 -20.64 -9.53 -1.23
CA SER A 149 -20.95 -10.92 -1.62
C SER A 149 -20.26 -11.97 -0.76
N ILE A 150 -19.17 -11.62 -0.08
CA ILE A 150 -18.41 -12.53 0.80
C ILE A 150 -18.70 -12.31 2.29
N GLY A 151 -19.55 -11.32 2.61
CA GLY A 151 -19.99 -11.05 3.99
C GLY A 151 -18.93 -10.36 4.86
N ALA A 152 -17.97 -9.65 4.27
CA ALA A 152 -17.03 -8.86 5.04
C ALA A 152 -17.71 -7.67 5.71
N SER A 153 -17.32 -7.35 6.95
CA SER A 153 -17.85 -6.23 7.73
C SER A 153 -16.97 -4.99 7.58
N TYR A 154 -17.60 -3.82 7.48
CA TYR A 154 -16.87 -2.55 7.46
C TYR A 154 -16.07 -2.35 8.75
N GLU A 155 -14.82 -1.96 8.63
CA GLU A 155 -13.90 -1.72 9.75
C GLU A 155 -13.60 -0.23 9.90
N HIS A 156 -13.00 0.40 8.89
CA HIS A 156 -12.68 1.82 8.89
C HIS A 156 -12.46 2.34 7.46
N THR A 157 -12.28 3.65 7.35
CA THR A 157 -11.93 4.34 6.11
C THR A 157 -10.68 5.19 6.33
N GLU A 158 -9.81 5.25 5.33
CA GLU A 158 -8.67 6.14 5.27
C GLU A 158 -8.80 7.13 4.12
N TYR A 159 -8.38 8.36 4.36
CA TYR A 159 -8.10 9.33 3.30
C TYR A 159 -6.64 9.23 2.87
N GLU A 160 -6.41 9.21 1.58
CA GLU A 160 -5.13 9.59 1.00
C GLU A 160 -5.15 11.08 0.71
N MET A 161 -4.09 11.77 1.06
CA MET A 161 -4.01 13.21 0.93
C MET A 161 -2.68 13.61 0.30
N PHE A 162 -2.74 14.56 -0.65
CA PHE A 162 -1.55 15.14 -1.26
C PHE A 162 -1.38 16.61 -0.89
N LEU A 163 -0.11 17.02 -0.74
CA LEU A 163 0.26 18.41 -0.50
C LEU A 163 0.06 19.23 -1.79
N THR A 164 -0.70 20.33 -1.70
CA THR A 164 -0.89 21.23 -2.84
C THR A 164 0.24 22.26 -2.95
N SER A 165 0.62 22.60 -4.19
CA SER A 165 1.66 23.61 -4.47
C SER A 165 1.31 25.04 -4.05
N LYS A 166 0.05 25.29 -3.65
CA LYS A 166 -0.47 26.62 -3.33
C LYS A 166 -0.17 27.08 -1.89
N HIS A 167 0.34 26.19 -1.05
CA HIS A 167 0.59 26.54 0.35
C HIS A 167 1.96 27.19 0.52
N LYS A 168 1.98 28.52 0.72
CA LYS A 168 3.17 29.22 1.19
C LYS A 168 3.36 28.91 2.67
N GLN A 169 4.45 28.27 3.00
CA GLN A 169 4.85 28.01 4.39
C GLN A 169 5.55 29.24 4.94
N ASP A 170 4.81 30.12 5.62
CA ASP A 170 5.38 31.25 6.37
C ASP A 170 5.57 30.89 7.87
N ILE A 171 5.89 29.64 8.19
CA ILE A 171 6.05 29.20 9.58
C ILE A 171 7.52 28.93 9.85
N LEU A 172 8.13 29.78 10.68
CA LEU A 172 9.42 29.53 11.30
C LEU A 172 9.26 28.28 12.21
N LEU A 173 10.12 27.28 11.99
CA LEU A 173 10.28 26.14 12.90
C LEU A 173 11.16 26.62 14.06
N ASP A 174 10.54 27.14 15.13
CA ASP A 174 11.33 27.82 16.17
C ASP A 174 11.76 26.87 17.29
N ASN A 175 11.09 25.71 17.48
CA ASN A 175 11.29 24.90 18.67
C ASN A 175 11.60 23.42 18.41
N VAL A 176 11.16 22.83 17.30
CA VAL A 176 11.32 21.41 17.05
C VAL A 176 12.48 21.10 16.11
N VAL A 177 13.41 20.28 16.57
CA VAL A 177 14.49 19.74 15.74
C VAL A 177 14.13 18.32 15.32
N LEU A 178 14.17 18.04 14.02
CA LEU A 178 14.03 16.68 13.49
C LEU A 178 15.40 16.04 13.33
N ARG A 179 15.78 15.19 14.29
CA ARG A 179 16.99 14.39 14.26
C ARG A 179 16.72 13.04 13.61
N LYS A 180 17.55 12.65 12.63
CA LYS A 180 17.48 11.30 12.06
C LYS A 180 17.73 10.25 13.15
N ALA A 181 16.88 9.26 13.25
CA ALA A 181 17.01 8.16 14.19
C ALA A 181 18.18 7.24 13.82
N ASN A 182 18.77 6.60 14.81
CA ASN A 182 19.76 5.55 14.68
C ASN A 182 19.33 4.31 15.48
N ASN A 183 20.11 3.23 15.43
CA ASN A 183 19.75 1.95 16.06
C ASN A 183 19.55 2.01 17.58
N LYS A 184 20.16 3.00 18.27
CA LYS A 184 19.95 3.18 19.73
C LYS A 184 18.55 3.71 20.02
N ASP A 185 17.90 4.33 19.07
CA ASP A 185 16.56 4.89 19.20
C ASP A 185 15.45 3.84 18.97
N ALA A 186 15.78 2.63 18.56
CA ALA A 186 14.83 1.59 18.16
C ALA A 186 13.77 1.32 19.24
N ARG A 187 14.18 1.21 20.51
CA ARG A 187 13.26 0.98 21.63
C ARG A 187 12.30 2.15 21.87
N GLU A 188 12.81 3.39 21.78
CA GLU A 188 11.99 4.61 21.90
C GLU A 188 10.97 4.70 20.75
N ILE A 189 11.36 4.33 19.54
CA ILE A 189 10.48 4.31 18.36
C ILE A 189 9.35 3.30 18.56
N THR A 190 9.66 2.07 18.99
CA THR A 190 8.66 1.01 19.25
C THR A 190 7.70 1.45 20.34
N TYR A 191 8.21 2.04 21.43
CA TYR A 191 7.37 2.58 22.51
C TYR A 191 6.43 3.68 21.99
N GLN A 192 6.89 4.59 21.15
CA GLN A 192 6.03 5.61 20.56
C GLN A 192 4.98 5.00 19.61
N ASP A 193 5.32 3.97 18.85
CA ASP A 193 4.36 3.26 17.99
C ASP A 193 3.26 2.61 18.82
N SER A 194 3.59 1.99 19.95
CA SER A 194 2.58 1.40 20.83
C SER A 194 1.56 2.41 21.35
N ILE A 195 2.02 3.63 21.67
CA ILE A 195 1.13 4.73 22.11
C ILE A 195 0.29 5.32 20.96
N TYR A 196 0.88 5.45 19.76
CA TYR A 196 0.21 6.14 18.66
C TYR A 196 -0.79 5.26 17.93
N PHE A 197 -0.53 3.97 17.86
CA PHE A 197 -1.34 3.00 17.15
C PHE A 197 -2.09 2.03 18.06
N GLU A 198 -1.99 2.23 19.40
CA GLU A 198 -2.67 1.40 20.40
C GLU A 198 -2.34 -0.09 20.25
N ILE A 199 -1.09 -0.39 19.85
CA ILE A 199 -0.58 -1.76 19.70
C ILE A 199 0.24 -2.18 20.92
N GLU A 200 0.36 -3.49 21.14
CA GLU A 200 1.15 -4.03 22.23
C GLU A 200 2.65 -3.75 22.04
N ASP A 201 3.32 -3.33 23.11
CA ASP A 201 4.76 -3.03 23.12
C ASP A 201 5.56 -4.31 23.35
N LYS A 202 5.99 -4.98 22.26
CA LYS A 202 6.74 -6.23 22.31
C LYS A 202 8.18 -6.05 21.88
N GLU A 203 9.10 -6.75 22.56
CA GLU A 203 10.53 -6.74 22.19
C GLU A 203 10.79 -7.35 20.81
N GLU A 204 9.99 -8.32 20.38
CA GLU A 204 10.08 -8.96 19.08
C GLU A 204 9.69 -8.05 17.89
N ASP A 205 8.96 -6.96 18.17
CA ASP A 205 8.49 -5.99 17.18
C ASP A 205 9.44 -4.78 17.01
N ILE A 206 10.62 -4.82 17.64
CA ILE A 206 11.60 -3.73 17.52
C ILE A 206 12.10 -3.60 16.09
N ARG A 207 11.83 -2.45 15.49
CA ARG A 207 12.30 -2.11 14.14
C ARG A 207 13.61 -1.33 14.24
N ILE A 208 14.59 -1.78 13.48
CA ILE A 208 15.94 -1.17 13.46
C ILE A 208 15.96 -0.07 12.40
N PRO A 209 16.17 1.21 12.77
CA PRO A 209 16.13 2.34 11.85
C PRO A 209 17.03 2.21 10.62
N GLU A 210 18.25 1.68 10.78
CA GLU A 210 19.17 1.48 9.65
C GLU A 210 18.71 0.38 8.68
N ASP A 211 17.93 -0.61 9.14
CA ASP A 211 17.37 -1.63 8.27
C ASP A 211 16.12 -1.12 7.55
N GLU A 212 15.28 -0.32 8.21
CA GLU A 212 14.16 0.37 7.57
C GLU A 212 14.64 1.34 6.47
N GLU A 213 15.78 2.03 6.69
CA GLU A 213 16.35 2.94 5.70
C GLU A 213 16.78 2.23 4.41
N LYS A 214 17.25 0.98 4.48
CA LYS A 214 17.59 0.17 3.29
C LYS A 214 16.37 -0.06 2.38
N SER A 215 15.18 -0.07 2.96
CA SER A 215 13.91 -0.16 2.22
C SER A 215 13.29 1.19 1.84
N GLY A 216 14.02 2.31 2.09
CA GLY A 216 13.56 3.67 1.76
C GLY A 216 12.78 4.36 2.87
N MET A 217 12.58 3.72 4.03
CA MET A 217 11.84 4.29 5.17
C MET A 217 12.80 4.92 6.18
N ILE A 218 12.69 6.22 6.43
CA ILE A 218 13.58 6.95 7.34
C ILE A 218 12.78 7.53 8.50
N THR A 219 13.15 7.14 9.71
CA THR A 219 12.54 7.68 10.92
C THR A 219 13.31 8.91 11.43
N TYR A 220 12.59 9.97 11.76
CA TYR A 220 13.08 11.14 12.47
C TYR A 220 12.41 11.25 13.83
N LEU A 221 13.23 11.51 14.86
CA LEU A 221 12.76 11.89 16.19
C LEU A 221 12.63 13.40 16.27
N ALA A 222 11.54 13.85 16.84
CA ALA A 222 11.29 15.27 17.11
C ALA A 222 11.77 15.61 18.52
N GLU A 223 12.62 16.60 18.63
CA GLU A 223 13.27 17.02 19.88
C GLU A 223 13.00 18.49 20.19
N VAL A 224 12.75 18.79 21.45
CA VAL A 224 12.67 20.16 22.03
C VAL A 224 13.48 20.15 23.32
N ASP A 225 14.42 21.08 23.49
CA ASP A 225 15.31 21.17 24.62
C ASP A 225 15.96 19.81 24.96
N ASP A 226 16.53 19.14 23.95
CA ASP A 226 17.18 17.82 24.04
C ASP A 226 16.25 16.67 24.50
N LYS A 227 14.93 16.88 24.51
CA LYS A 227 13.94 15.86 24.88
C LYS A 227 13.17 15.37 23.65
N ILE A 228 13.10 14.08 23.50
CA ILE A 228 12.28 13.45 22.45
C ILE A 228 10.80 13.63 22.79
N ILE A 229 10.09 14.39 21.96
CA ILE A 229 8.67 14.73 22.11
C ILE A 229 7.75 14.04 21.13
N GLY A 230 8.30 13.43 20.08
CA GLY A 230 7.53 12.78 19.03
C GLY A 230 8.42 12.17 17.96
N LYS A 231 7.79 11.70 16.89
CA LYS A 231 8.49 11.17 15.71
C LYS A 231 7.68 11.31 14.43
N VAL A 232 8.35 11.08 13.32
CA VAL A 232 7.76 10.92 11.98
C VAL A 232 8.60 9.95 11.17
N ARG A 233 7.95 9.13 10.32
CA ARG A 233 8.60 8.32 9.29
C ARG A 233 8.39 8.94 7.92
N LEU A 234 9.44 8.95 7.13
CA LEU A 234 9.42 9.43 5.74
C LEU A 234 9.79 8.29 4.81
N GLU A 235 8.97 8.07 3.82
CA GLU A 235 9.29 7.18 2.70
C GLU A 235 9.76 8.03 1.52
N VAL A 236 10.85 7.62 0.90
CA VAL A 236 11.38 8.25 -0.30
C VAL A 236 11.37 7.22 -1.42
N SER A 237 10.34 7.27 -2.25
CA SER A 237 10.26 6.38 -3.41
C SER A 237 11.23 6.83 -4.50
N ASN A 238 12.09 5.90 -4.94
CA ASN A 238 13.04 6.13 -6.02
C ASN A 238 12.39 6.01 -7.41
N SER A 239 11.19 5.42 -7.50
CA SER A 239 10.55 5.09 -8.77
C SER A 239 9.64 6.19 -9.31
N ASN A 240 8.89 6.89 -8.45
CA ASN A 240 7.87 7.86 -8.86
C ASN A 240 8.07 9.29 -8.31
N ASN A 241 9.15 9.55 -7.56
CA ASN A 241 9.44 10.83 -6.90
C ASN A 241 8.34 11.31 -5.92
N ILE A 242 7.54 10.39 -5.38
CA ILE A 242 6.57 10.68 -4.32
C ILE A 242 7.23 10.47 -2.97
N GLY A 243 7.10 11.44 -2.08
CA GLY A 243 7.50 11.34 -0.68
C GLY A 243 6.30 11.03 0.21
N GLY A 244 6.39 9.98 1.02
CA GLY A 244 5.35 9.59 1.97
C GLY A 244 5.65 10.07 3.39
N ILE A 245 4.61 10.50 4.12
CA ILE A 245 4.68 10.84 5.55
C ILE A 245 3.86 9.83 6.34
N PHE A 246 4.52 9.07 7.22
CA PHE A 246 3.90 8.02 8.01
C PHE A 246 4.23 8.16 9.49
N GLY A 247 3.41 7.57 10.35
CA GLY A 247 3.69 7.42 11.78
C GLY A 247 4.01 8.72 12.51
N LEU A 248 3.47 9.86 12.03
CA LEU A 248 3.62 11.14 12.70
C LEU A 248 2.86 11.12 14.02
N GLY A 249 3.56 11.37 15.10
CA GLY A 249 2.95 11.44 16.42
C GLY A 249 3.70 12.35 17.38
N VAL A 250 2.95 12.86 18.36
CA VAL A 250 3.46 13.65 19.48
C VAL A 250 3.12 12.92 20.78
N LYS A 251 4.09 12.78 21.68
CA LYS A 251 3.89 12.18 23.00
C LYS A 251 2.77 12.89 23.77
N PRO A 252 1.94 12.19 24.55
CA PRO A 252 0.75 12.77 25.20
C PRO A 252 1.01 14.07 25.95
N ASP A 253 2.10 14.15 26.71
CA ASP A 253 2.45 15.31 27.54
C ASP A 253 2.82 16.58 26.75
N TYR A 254 3.09 16.40 25.45
CA TYR A 254 3.49 17.46 24.54
C TYR A 254 2.41 17.84 23.53
N ARG A 255 1.24 17.17 23.54
CA ARG A 255 0.12 17.47 22.64
C ARG A 255 -0.51 18.82 22.95
N GLY A 256 -1.19 19.39 21.95
CA GLY A 256 -1.92 20.67 22.08
C GLY A 256 -1.06 21.94 22.09
N LYS A 257 0.28 21.81 21.88
CA LYS A 257 1.24 22.93 21.92
C LYS A 257 1.75 23.35 20.53
N GLY A 258 1.16 22.84 19.46
CA GLY A 258 1.58 23.17 18.08
C GLY A 258 2.67 22.23 17.51
N TYR A 259 3.34 21.42 18.30
CA TYR A 259 4.46 20.58 17.87
C TYR A 259 4.14 19.62 16.73
N GLY A 260 2.92 19.07 16.65
CA GLY A 260 2.53 18.24 15.51
C GLY A 260 2.59 18.96 14.17
N ARG A 261 2.30 20.27 14.16
CA ARG A 261 2.42 21.11 12.98
C ARG A 261 3.89 21.36 12.62
N GLU A 262 4.74 21.65 13.58
CA GLU A 262 6.17 21.84 13.36
C GLU A 262 6.84 20.56 12.84
N ILE A 263 6.49 19.39 13.41
CA ILE A 263 6.98 18.09 12.91
C ILE A 263 6.54 17.87 11.45
N LEU A 264 5.27 18.14 11.12
CA LEU A 264 4.76 17.97 9.77
C LEU A 264 5.47 18.87 8.76
N ILE A 265 5.69 20.14 9.11
CA ILE A 265 6.40 21.09 8.26
C ILE A 265 7.86 20.64 8.07
N GLY A 266 8.55 20.25 9.14
CA GLY A 266 9.91 19.72 9.05
C GLY A 266 9.98 18.44 8.20
N ALA A 267 8.98 17.57 8.28
CA ALA A 267 8.87 16.38 7.44
C ALA A 267 8.74 16.74 5.95
N ILE A 268 7.89 17.72 5.62
CA ILE A 268 7.73 18.23 4.25
C ILE A 268 9.06 18.78 3.72
N GLU A 269 9.79 19.57 4.51
CA GLU A 269 11.09 20.13 4.10
C GLU A 269 12.12 19.00 3.87
N LYS A 270 12.17 17.99 4.75
CA LYS A 270 13.06 16.83 4.57
C LYS A 270 12.76 16.05 3.28
N LEU A 271 11.51 15.91 2.89
CA LEU A 271 11.12 15.27 1.62
C LEU A 271 11.48 16.14 0.41
N LYS A 272 11.30 17.46 0.49
CA LYS A 272 11.76 18.41 -0.55
C LYS A 272 13.27 18.39 -0.73
N GLU A 273 14.05 18.37 0.36
CA GLU A 273 15.52 18.22 0.34
C GLU A 273 15.95 16.95 -0.42
N ARG A 274 15.10 15.92 -0.45
CA ARG A 274 15.31 14.65 -1.15
C ARG A 274 14.71 14.61 -2.56
N ASN A 275 14.31 15.77 -3.09
CA ASN A 275 13.74 15.95 -4.43
C ASN A 275 12.41 15.26 -4.65
N SER A 276 11.61 14.99 -3.61
CA SER A 276 10.22 14.54 -3.79
C SER A 276 9.42 15.63 -4.49
N LYS A 277 8.79 15.28 -5.61
CA LYS A 277 7.97 16.20 -6.42
C LYS A 277 6.56 16.32 -5.87
N GLU A 278 6.06 15.23 -5.34
CA GLU A 278 4.76 15.13 -4.69
C GLU A 278 4.95 14.59 -3.27
N ILE A 279 4.12 15.03 -2.34
CA ILE A 279 4.17 14.60 -0.94
C ILE A 279 2.78 14.15 -0.55
N MET A 280 2.70 12.92 -0.04
CA MET A 280 1.46 12.28 0.34
C MET A 280 1.47 11.82 1.80
N LEU A 281 0.30 11.63 2.35
CA LEU A 281 0.07 10.93 3.62
C LEU A 281 -1.28 10.21 3.59
N GLN A 282 -1.44 9.29 4.54
CA GLN A 282 -2.71 8.61 4.78
C GLN A 282 -3.19 8.87 6.21
N VAL A 283 -4.51 8.99 6.39
CA VAL A 283 -5.10 9.25 7.69
C VAL A 283 -6.46 8.58 7.83
N ALA A 284 -6.65 7.84 8.93
CA ALA A 284 -7.95 7.27 9.26
C ALA A 284 -9.00 8.37 9.48
N THR A 285 -10.19 8.21 8.92
CA THR A 285 -11.29 9.20 9.01
C THR A 285 -11.71 9.48 10.45
N LYS A 286 -11.52 8.52 11.37
CA LYS A 286 -11.76 8.69 12.80
C LYS A 286 -10.83 9.72 13.47
N ASN A 287 -9.66 10.01 12.86
CA ASN A 287 -8.66 10.92 13.42
C ASN A 287 -8.88 12.37 12.96
N ASN A 288 -9.99 12.96 13.37
CA ASN A 288 -10.36 14.34 13.01
C ASN A 288 -9.29 15.38 13.37
N LYS A 289 -8.52 15.17 14.46
CA LYS A 289 -7.47 16.11 14.88
C LYS A 289 -6.30 16.11 13.89
N ALA A 290 -5.86 14.95 13.45
CA ALA A 290 -4.81 14.82 12.43
C ALA A 290 -5.32 15.34 11.08
N LEU A 291 -6.55 15.00 10.68
CA LEU A 291 -7.14 15.46 9.44
C LEU A 291 -7.18 16.99 9.37
N ASN A 292 -7.63 17.67 10.44
CA ASN A 292 -7.62 19.13 10.51
C ASN A 292 -6.20 19.72 10.46
N LEU A 293 -5.23 19.07 11.12
CA LEU A 293 -3.84 19.48 11.04
C LEU A 293 -3.33 19.41 9.59
N TYR A 294 -3.52 18.31 8.90
CA TYR A 294 -3.06 18.11 7.53
C TYR A 294 -3.71 19.10 6.55
N LYS A 295 -5.02 19.28 6.62
CA LYS A 295 -5.73 20.30 5.83
C LYS A 295 -5.18 21.70 6.08
N SER A 296 -4.92 22.05 7.34
CA SER A 296 -4.37 23.36 7.71
C SER A 296 -2.92 23.56 7.24
N CYS A 297 -2.20 22.49 6.86
CA CYS A 297 -0.88 22.53 6.27
C CYS A 297 -0.89 22.35 4.75
N GLY A 298 -2.06 22.42 4.10
CA GLY A 298 -2.19 22.43 2.64
C GLY A 298 -2.37 21.07 1.99
N PHE A 299 -2.59 20.02 2.75
CA PHE A 299 -2.98 18.72 2.20
C PHE A 299 -4.47 18.72 1.80
N VAL A 300 -4.75 18.08 0.66
CA VAL A 300 -6.10 17.86 0.16
C VAL A 300 -6.36 16.37 0.00
N GLU A 301 -7.58 15.96 0.25
CA GLU A 301 -8.04 14.59 0.05
C GLU A 301 -8.07 14.27 -1.45
N THR A 302 -7.50 13.14 -1.85
CA THR A 302 -7.42 12.69 -3.25
C THR A 302 -8.12 11.36 -3.48
N SER A 303 -8.15 10.49 -2.47
CA SER A 303 -8.89 9.25 -2.52
C SER A 303 -9.41 8.83 -1.15
N ILE A 304 -10.36 7.90 -1.17
CA ILE A 304 -11.01 7.34 0.02
C ILE A 304 -10.94 5.82 -0.09
N MET A 305 -10.20 5.19 0.81
CA MET A 305 -10.04 3.74 0.85
C MET A 305 -10.85 3.18 2.03
N ASP A 306 -11.80 2.31 1.73
CA ASP A 306 -12.57 1.56 2.73
C ASP A 306 -11.90 0.23 3.02
N TYR A 307 -11.85 -0.11 4.29
CA TYR A 307 -11.32 -1.36 4.83
C TYR A 307 -12.46 -2.20 5.40
N TYR A 308 -12.51 -3.45 4.97
CA TYR A 308 -13.53 -4.41 5.41
C TYR A 308 -12.87 -5.66 5.96
N GLN A 309 -13.31 -6.11 7.13
CA GLN A 309 -12.72 -7.22 7.84
C GLN A 309 -13.51 -8.51 7.62
N ILE A 310 -12.78 -9.61 7.45
CA ILE A 310 -13.23 -10.97 7.70
C ILE A 310 -12.29 -11.62 8.72
N SER A 311 -12.85 -12.43 9.61
CA SER A 311 -12.13 -13.19 10.62
C SER A 311 -12.25 -14.69 10.36
N LYS A 312 -11.28 -15.49 10.84
CA LYS A 312 -11.32 -16.97 10.75
C LYS A 312 -12.47 -17.56 11.53
#